data_6b65eec700e8bcf660ac6d227b27404e
#
_entry.id   6b65eec700e8bcf660ac6d227b27404e
#
_cell.length_a   1.000
_cell.length_b   1.000
_cell.length_c   1.000
_cell.angle_alpha   90.00
_cell.angle_beta   90.00
_cell.angle_gamma   90.00
#
_symmetry.space_group_name_H-M   'P 1'
#
loop_
_entity.id
_entity.type
_entity.pdbx_description
1 polymer ?
#
loop_
_entity_poly.entity_id
_entity_poly.type
_entity_poly.pdbx_seq_one_letter_code
_entity_poly.pdbx_strand_id
1 'polypeptide(L)'
;MKKGQVIEGIVQRVDFPNKGIVACEEGTCVVKNALPGQKVKCAVNKVRKGKAEGRLLEVTEASPLETGSPCPHFGSCGGCTYISLPYEEQLRIKEEQVKKLLDSVLCSQGDYQFEGIKASPVCFGYRNKMEFSFGDEWKDGPLSLGMHKRGSFYDVVSVTDCQIVDEDYRKILRCVREYFTALQERGIDVKFYHRLRHIGYLRHLLVRKAAKTGEILIALVTTTQLPEQVKKDAEESLLTEDKDLFTEVQILEGLKQALLSLPLDGRIVGILHTRNDAVADVVKSDETNILYGQDYFYEELLGLKFKISQFSFFQTNSRGAEVLYQTAREYISGYIQSSDGADAGKIPDKVVFDLYSGTGTIAQLMAPVAKKVIGVEIVEEAVEAARKNTELNGLHNCEFIAGDVLKVLDTIEEKPDIIILDPPRDGIHPKALDKIIRYGVDHILYISCKPTSLVRDLEVFLDRGYRVDRAVAVDQFPWTANVETVVLLSQRKADDYVEV
;
A
#
# COMPACT_ATOMS: atom_id res chain seq x y z
N MET A 1 24.04 24.95 -13.74
CA MET A 1 24.15 24.25 -12.42
C MET A 1 25.30 23.26 -12.42
N LYS A 2 26.01 23.12 -11.27
CA LYS A 2 27.11 22.14 -11.07
C LYS A 2 26.81 21.29 -9.83
N LYS A 3 27.33 20.05 -9.80
CA LYS A 3 27.22 19.18 -8.61
C LYS A 3 27.87 19.87 -7.39
N GLY A 4 27.18 19.84 -6.25
CA GLY A 4 27.58 20.50 -5.00
C GLY A 4 27.13 21.97 -4.89
N GLN A 5 26.66 22.60 -5.95
CA GLN A 5 26.13 23.96 -5.92
C GLN A 5 24.84 23.99 -5.08
N VAL A 6 24.72 25.02 -4.23
CA VAL A 6 23.47 25.36 -3.56
C VAL A 6 22.73 26.38 -4.43
N ILE A 7 21.47 26.09 -4.71
CA ILE A 7 20.58 26.96 -5.48
C ILE A 7 19.37 27.32 -4.63
N GLU A 8 18.77 28.47 -4.91
CA GLU A 8 17.50 28.89 -4.32
C GLU A 8 16.50 29.14 -5.45
N GLY A 9 15.24 28.71 -5.25
CA GLY A 9 14.22 28.87 -6.25
C GLY A 9 12.82 28.51 -5.75
N ILE A 10 11.83 28.71 -6.60
CA ILE A 10 10.41 28.44 -6.31
C ILE A 10 10.00 27.12 -6.94
N VAL A 11 9.30 26.29 -6.17
CA VAL A 11 8.69 25.04 -6.66
C VAL A 11 7.47 25.39 -7.51
N GLN A 12 7.59 25.20 -8.81
CA GLN A 12 6.49 25.50 -9.76
C GLN A 12 5.38 24.47 -9.74
N ARG A 13 5.75 23.19 -9.62
CA ARG A 13 4.82 22.03 -9.58
C ARG A 13 5.52 20.82 -8.99
N VAL A 14 4.74 19.79 -8.69
CA VAL A 14 5.26 18.48 -8.26
C VAL A 14 4.85 17.41 -9.28
N ASP A 15 5.83 16.81 -9.94
CA ASP A 15 5.62 15.67 -10.82
C ASP A 15 5.58 14.35 -10.00
N PHE A 16 4.86 13.35 -10.47
CA PHE A 16 4.69 12.07 -9.77
C PHE A 16 6.03 11.34 -9.54
N PRO A 17 6.21 10.69 -8.40
CA PRO A 17 5.33 10.64 -7.22
C PRO A 17 5.53 11.83 -6.25
N ASN A 18 6.67 12.46 -6.24
CA ASN A 18 7.04 13.52 -5.29
C ASN A 18 8.30 14.25 -5.80
N LYS A 19 8.26 14.75 -7.02
CA LYS A 19 9.36 15.43 -7.70
C LYS A 19 9.02 16.90 -7.90
N GLY A 20 9.35 17.74 -6.90
CA GLY A 20 9.22 19.20 -7.03
C GLY A 20 10.12 19.72 -8.12
N ILE A 21 9.57 20.48 -9.03
CA ILE A 21 10.29 21.18 -10.12
C ILE A 21 10.59 22.59 -9.64
N VAL A 22 11.81 22.83 -9.24
CA VAL A 22 12.29 24.12 -8.72
C VAL A 22 12.82 24.95 -9.88
N ALA A 23 12.24 26.12 -10.09
CA ALA A 23 12.78 27.14 -11.02
C ALA A 23 13.75 28.06 -10.26
N CYS A 24 14.92 28.25 -10.81
CA CYS A 24 15.95 29.18 -10.32
C CYS A 24 16.62 29.89 -11.50
N GLU A 25 17.49 30.86 -11.23
CA GLU A 25 18.17 31.65 -12.27
C GLU A 25 18.98 30.78 -13.25
N GLU A 26 19.54 29.66 -12.75
CA GLU A 26 20.35 28.76 -13.60
C GLU A 26 19.54 27.70 -14.35
N GLY A 27 18.20 27.74 -14.26
CA GLY A 27 17.29 26.80 -14.93
C GLY A 27 16.42 26.01 -13.95
N THR A 28 16.20 24.73 -14.19
CA THR A 28 15.33 23.89 -13.35
C THR A 28 16.07 22.77 -12.63
N CYS A 29 15.69 22.53 -11.37
CA CYS A 29 16.20 21.42 -10.55
C CYS A 29 15.05 20.57 -10.00
N VAL A 30 15.19 19.26 -10.04
CA VAL A 30 14.22 18.32 -9.47
C VAL A 30 14.58 18.01 -8.03
N VAL A 31 13.68 18.25 -7.11
CA VAL A 31 13.88 18.09 -5.67
C VAL A 31 12.73 17.30 -5.06
N LYS A 32 13.02 16.28 -4.26
CA LYS A 32 11.99 15.54 -3.54
C LYS A 32 11.53 16.29 -2.28
N ASN A 33 10.30 16.00 -1.84
CA ASN A 33 9.71 16.53 -0.60
C ASN A 33 9.52 18.05 -0.55
N ALA A 34 9.35 18.66 -1.69
CA ALA A 34 9.00 20.08 -1.80
C ALA A 34 7.57 20.23 -2.36
N LEU A 35 6.83 21.23 -1.90
CA LEU A 35 5.44 21.50 -2.29
C LEU A 35 5.36 22.65 -3.28
N PRO A 36 4.33 22.68 -4.16
CA PRO A 36 4.13 23.78 -5.10
C PRO A 36 4.04 25.12 -4.36
N GLY A 37 4.71 26.14 -4.88
CA GLY A 37 4.72 27.49 -4.30
C GLY A 37 5.74 27.70 -3.17
N GLN A 38 6.37 26.67 -2.65
CA GLN A 38 7.46 26.83 -1.67
C GLN A 38 8.69 27.47 -2.32
N LYS A 39 9.34 28.38 -1.61
CA LYS A 39 10.70 28.83 -1.94
C LYS A 39 11.69 27.98 -1.15
N VAL A 40 12.65 27.39 -1.84
CA VAL A 40 13.50 26.34 -1.27
C VAL A 40 14.97 26.54 -1.61
N LYS A 41 15.85 26.19 -0.67
CA LYS A 41 17.28 25.99 -0.92
C LYS A 41 17.56 24.51 -1.15
N CYS A 42 18.32 24.20 -2.19
CA CYS A 42 18.63 22.83 -2.60
C CYS A 42 20.10 22.68 -2.92
N ALA A 43 20.69 21.55 -2.53
CA ALA A 43 22.03 21.16 -2.97
C ALA A 43 21.91 20.27 -4.22
N VAL A 44 22.53 20.67 -5.32
CA VAL A 44 22.56 19.91 -6.57
C VAL A 44 23.43 18.66 -6.38
N ASN A 45 22.83 17.49 -6.49
CA ASN A 45 23.51 16.20 -6.32
C ASN A 45 24.02 15.62 -7.64
N LYS A 46 23.28 15.86 -8.73
CA LYS A 46 23.54 15.27 -10.04
C LYS A 46 23.08 16.21 -11.15
N VAL A 47 23.87 16.28 -12.21
CA VAL A 47 23.50 16.93 -13.46
C VAL A 47 23.74 15.94 -14.59
N ARG A 48 22.71 15.65 -15.39
CA ARG A 48 22.79 14.74 -16.54
C ARG A 48 21.90 15.24 -17.68
N LYS A 49 22.45 15.38 -18.88
CA LYS A 49 21.75 15.83 -20.09
C LYS A 49 20.91 17.09 -19.86
N GLY A 50 21.49 18.11 -19.18
CA GLY A 50 20.81 19.39 -18.89
C GLY A 50 19.77 19.35 -17.76
N LYS A 51 19.46 18.17 -17.19
CA LYS A 51 18.56 18.02 -16.04
C LYS A 51 19.36 17.96 -14.74
N ALA A 52 19.04 18.82 -13.78
CA ALA A 52 19.61 18.83 -12.43
C ALA A 52 18.69 18.11 -11.45
N GLU A 53 19.26 17.30 -10.57
CA GLU A 53 18.58 16.70 -9.42
C GLU A 53 19.28 17.18 -8.14
N GLY A 54 18.49 17.57 -7.15
CA GLY A 54 18.99 18.11 -5.90
C GLY A 54 18.32 17.50 -4.67
N ARG A 55 18.94 17.78 -3.52
CA ARG A 55 18.39 17.47 -2.21
C ARG A 55 17.89 18.76 -1.57
N LEU A 56 16.67 18.72 -1.04
CA LEU A 56 16.10 19.81 -0.25
C LEU A 56 16.97 20.03 1.00
N LEU A 57 17.41 21.25 1.21
CA LEU A 57 18.15 21.66 2.40
C LEU A 57 17.21 22.40 3.36
N GLU A 58 16.43 23.36 2.84
CA GLU A 58 15.59 24.24 3.62
C GLU A 58 14.40 24.73 2.80
N VAL A 59 13.25 24.89 3.44
CA VAL A 59 12.13 25.66 2.93
C VAL A 59 12.25 27.06 3.52
N THR A 60 12.64 28.04 2.69
CA THR A 60 12.88 29.43 3.14
C THR A 60 11.59 30.24 3.24
N GLU A 61 10.60 29.92 2.40
CA GLU A 61 9.25 30.47 2.47
C GLU A 61 8.24 29.34 2.24
N ALA A 62 7.25 29.23 3.13
CA ALA A 62 6.17 28.26 2.99
C ALA A 62 5.32 28.55 1.74
N SER A 63 4.67 27.52 1.20
CA SER A 63 3.72 27.70 0.12
C SER A 63 2.51 28.49 0.62
N PRO A 64 1.98 29.44 -0.18
CA PRO A 64 0.69 30.07 0.15
C PRO A 64 -0.49 29.09 0.21
N LEU A 65 -0.32 27.87 -0.28
CA LEU A 65 -1.31 26.80 -0.20
C LEU A 65 -1.26 26.04 1.13
N GLU A 66 -0.20 26.19 1.91
CA GLU A 66 -0.06 25.47 3.18
C GLU A 66 -0.91 26.10 4.29
N THR A 67 -1.71 25.29 4.97
CA THR A 67 -2.56 25.67 6.10
C THR A 67 -2.03 25.17 7.45
N GLY A 68 -0.85 24.58 7.44
CA GLY A 68 -0.26 23.91 8.61
C GLY A 68 -0.57 22.41 8.65
N SER A 69 0.19 21.68 9.44
CA SER A 69 0.02 20.23 9.57
C SER A 69 -0.67 19.86 10.89
N PRO A 70 -1.75 19.05 10.85
CA PRO A 70 -2.34 18.50 12.06
C PRO A 70 -1.46 17.39 12.68
N CYS A 71 -0.47 16.88 11.96
CA CYS A 71 0.43 15.83 12.42
C CYS A 71 1.70 16.43 13.00
N PRO A 72 2.03 16.24 14.30
CA PRO A 72 3.22 16.80 14.92
C PRO A 72 4.51 16.17 14.38
N HIS A 73 4.43 15.02 13.74
CA HIS A 73 5.57 14.30 13.16
C HIS A 73 5.85 14.68 11.70
N PHE A 74 5.05 15.58 11.11
CA PHE A 74 5.26 16.01 9.73
C PHE A 74 6.62 16.72 9.58
N GLY A 75 7.33 16.42 8.51
CA GLY A 75 8.70 16.90 8.31
C GLY A 75 9.76 15.92 8.82
N SER A 76 9.58 15.32 9.99
CA SER A 76 10.50 14.30 10.54
C SER A 76 10.16 12.90 10.04
N CYS A 77 8.90 12.49 10.12
CA CYS A 77 8.41 11.20 9.62
C CYS A 77 8.36 11.17 8.09
N GLY A 78 8.78 10.04 7.50
CA GLY A 78 8.77 9.81 6.05
C GLY A 78 7.40 9.45 5.44
N GLY A 79 6.34 9.31 6.24
CA GLY A 79 5.06 8.76 5.79
C GLY A 79 4.23 9.69 4.89
N CYS A 80 3.96 10.92 5.33
CA CYS A 80 3.09 11.86 4.62
C CYS A 80 3.86 12.88 3.79
N THR A 81 3.29 13.26 2.64
CA THR A 81 3.88 14.26 1.73
C THR A 81 3.07 15.56 1.72
N TYR A 82 1.74 15.47 1.77
CA TYR A 82 0.82 16.58 1.49
C TYR A 82 -0.01 17.03 2.69
N ILE A 83 0.22 16.50 3.90
CA ILE A 83 -0.65 16.74 5.07
C ILE A 83 -0.65 18.20 5.59
N SER A 84 0.23 19.05 5.09
CA SER A 84 0.22 20.50 5.35
C SER A 84 -0.65 21.31 4.39
N LEU A 85 -1.18 20.65 3.34
CA LEU A 85 -2.08 21.25 2.36
C LEU A 85 -3.54 20.92 2.70
N PRO A 86 -4.52 21.74 2.26
CA PRO A 86 -5.92 21.32 2.20
C PRO A 86 -6.08 20.05 1.38
N TYR A 87 -7.07 19.23 1.73
CA TYR A 87 -7.29 17.95 1.05
C TYR A 87 -7.61 18.12 -0.44
N GLU A 88 -8.38 19.14 -0.78
CA GLU A 88 -8.73 19.51 -2.16
C GLU A 88 -7.49 19.83 -3.00
N GLU A 89 -6.50 20.53 -2.41
CA GLU A 89 -5.24 20.84 -3.10
C GLU A 89 -4.40 19.59 -3.34
N GLN A 90 -4.38 18.67 -2.37
CA GLN A 90 -3.75 17.36 -2.58
C GLN A 90 -4.40 16.58 -3.73
N LEU A 91 -5.73 16.57 -3.79
CA LEU A 91 -6.47 15.92 -4.89
C LEU A 91 -6.11 16.55 -6.24
N ARG A 92 -6.14 17.88 -6.33
CA ARG A 92 -5.77 18.61 -7.55
C ARG A 92 -4.35 18.26 -8.01
N ILE A 93 -3.38 18.22 -7.10
CA ILE A 93 -1.99 17.84 -7.43
C ILE A 93 -1.92 16.43 -8.00
N LYS A 94 -2.59 15.45 -7.36
CA LYS A 94 -2.61 14.05 -7.81
C LYS A 94 -3.32 13.89 -9.14
N GLU A 95 -4.43 14.56 -9.33
CA GLU A 95 -5.19 14.60 -10.60
C GLU A 95 -4.33 15.11 -11.75
N GLU A 96 -3.69 16.26 -11.58
CA GLU A 96 -2.79 16.85 -12.58
C GLU A 96 -1.60 15.94 -12.91
N GLN A 97 -1.04 15.26 -11.89
CA GLN A 97 0.04 14.31 -12.08
C GLN A 97 -0.37 13.11 -12.93
N VAL A 98 -1.53 12.51 -12.62
CA VAL A 98 -2.05 11.35 -13.37
C VAL A 98 -2.42 11.78 -14.79
N LYS A 99 -3.17 12.87 -14.94
CA LYS A 99 -3.56 13.38 -16.26
C LYS A 99 -2.34 13.67 -17.14
N LYS A 100 -1.34 14.37 -16.61
CA LYS A 100 -0.10 14.68 -17.33
C LYS A 100 0.63 13.43 -17.82
N LEU A 101 0.66 12.38 -17.00
CA LEU A 101 1.29 11.10 -17.37
C LEU A 101 0.48 10.39 -18.46
N LEU A 102 -0.83 10.32 -18.33
CA LEU A 102 -1.70 9.74 -19.37
C LEU A 102 -1.61 10.51 -20.68
N ASP A 103 -1.73 11.83 -20.65
CA ASP A 103 -1.62 12.68 -21.84
C ASP A 103 -0.28 12.50 -22.57
N SER A 104 0.80 12.19 -21.85
CA SER A 104 2.12 12.01 -22.47
C SER A 104 2.20 10.80 -23.42
N VAL A 105 1.32 9.80 -23.27
CA VAL A 105 1.28 8.59 -24.10
C VAL A 105 0.02 8.49 -24.94
N LEU A 106 -1.08 9.14 -24.51
CA LEU A 106 -2.37 9.07 -25.20
C LEU A 106 -2.58 10.16 -26.28
N CYS A 107 -1.66 11.11 -26.41
CA CYS A 107 -1.77 12.21 -27.40
C CYS A 107 -1.94 11.71 -28.83
N SER A 108 -1.47 10.51 -29.17
CA SER A 108 -1.54 9.93 -30.52
C SER A 108 -2.84 9.19 -30.83
N GLN A 109 -3.62 8.82 -29.82
CA GLN A 109 -4.88 8.07 -30.02
C GLN A 109 -6.12 8.94 -30.27
N GLY A 110 -6.03 10.25 -29.98
CA GLY A 110 -7.17 11.17 -29.96
C GLY A 110 -7.78 11.31 -28.57
N ASP A 111 -9.06 11.66 -28.51
CA ASP A 111 -9.75 11.92 -27.25
C ASP A 111 -10.00 10.64 -26.43
N TYR A 112 -9.86 10.76 -25.13
CA TYR A 112 -10.28 9.80 -24.12
C TYR A 112 -10.98 10.53 -22.97
N GLN A 113 -11.84 9.84 -22.24
CA GLN A 113 -12.55 10.44 -21.12
C GLN A 113 -11.70 10.35 -19.85
N PHE A 114 -11.10 11.46 -19.42
CA PHE A 114 -10.49 11.55 -18.08
C PHE A 114 -11.52 12.11 -17.09
N GLU A 115 -11.87 11.34 -16.07
CA GLU A 115 -12.95 11.63 -15.12
C GLU A 115 -12.45 12.34 -13.84
N GLY A 116 -11.22 12.84 -13.86
CA GLY A 116 -10.62 13.51 -12.71
C GLY A 116 -10.14 12.53 -11.63
N ILE A 117 -10.33 12.90 -10.36
CA ILE A 117 -9.93 12.09 -9.20
C ILE A 117 -11.11 11.87 -8.25
N LYS A 118 -11.33 10.61 -7.88
CA LYS A 118 -12.28 10.24 -6.80
C LYS A 118 -11.59 10.34 -5.46
N ALA A 119 -12.18 11.10 -4.54
CA ALA A 119 -11.67 11.31 -3.20
C ALA A 119 -11.82 10.06 -2.32
N SER A 120 -10.98 9.92 -1.29
CA SER A 120 -11.21 8.96 -0.21
C SER A 120 -12.37 9.45 0.66
N PRO A 121 -13.31 8.59 1.06
CA PRO A 121 -14.41 8.98 1.95
C PRO A 121 -13.95 9.45 3.34
N VAL A 122 -12.74 9.04 3.74
CA VAL A 122 -12.12 9.39 5.03
C VAL A 122 -10.65 9.72 4.79
N CYS A 123 -10.21 10.87 5.29
CA CYS A 123 -8.83 11.34 5.10
C CYS A 123 -7.93 11.08 6.30
N PHE A 124 -8.50 10.98 7.51
CA PHE A 124 -7.80 10.69 8.76
C PHE A 124 -8.27 9.37 9.35
N GLY A 125 -7.41 8.68 10.09
CA GLY A 125 -7.75 7.39 10.68
C GLY A 125 -8.15 6.31 9.69
N TYR A 126 -7.79 6.47 8.42
CA TYR A 126 -8.25 5.58 7.35
C TYR A 126 -7.43 4.28 7.23
N ARG A 127 -6.19 4.31 7.71
CA ARG A 127 -5.25 3.24 7.45
C ARG A 127 -5.50 2.04 8.36
N ASN A 128 -5.77 0.90 7.74
CA ASN A 128 -6.16 -0.34 8.42
C ASN A 128 -5.00 -1.34 8.63
N LYS A 129 -3.78 -1.01 8.17
CA LYS A 129 -2.56 -1.82 8.38
C LYS A 129 -1.37 -0.89 8.57
N MET A 130 -0.65 -1.06 9.67
CA MET A 130 0.63 -0.39 9.91
C MET A 130 1.68 -1.39 10.38
N GLU A 131 2.87 -1.21 9.84
CA GLU A 131 4.11 -1.88 10.24
C GLU A 131 5.01 -0.83 10.85
N PHE A 132 5.04 -0.77 12.17
CA PHE A 132 5.92 0.13 12.90
C PHE A 132 7.26 -0.57 13.14
N SER A 133 8.36 0.17 12.99
CA SER A 133 9.70 -0.34 13.24
C SER A 133 10.17 0.06 14.63
N PHE A 134 10.85 -0.85 15.32
CA PHE A 134 11.67 -0.52 16.47
C PHE A 134 13.01 0.05 16.01
N GLY A 135 13.55 1.01 16.74
CA GLY A 135 14.81 1.68 16.42
C GLY A 135 15.18 2.74 17.42
N ASP A 136 16.00 3.67 16.97
CA ASP A 136 16.31 4.94 17.64
C ASP A 136 16.13 6.12 16.68
N GLU A 137 15.85 7.31 17.19
CA GLU A 137 15.70 8.52 16.38
C GLU A 137 17.04 9.16 16.01
N TRP A 138 18.06 8.89 16.81
CA TRP A 138 19.46 9.23 16.60
C TRP A 138 20.32 8.13 17.23
N LYS A 139 21.52 7.98 16.74
CA LYS A 139 22.44 6.94 17.19
C LYS A 139 22.57 6.88 18.71
N ASP A 140 22.37 5.69 19.27
CA ASP A 140 22.40 5.40 20.70
C ASP A 140 21.36 6.21 21.52
N GLY A 141 20.26 6.63 20.87
CA GLY A 141 19.11 7.29 21.49
C GLY A 141 18.19 6.30 22.24
N PRO A 142 17.12 6.83 22.87
CA PRO A 142 16.12 5.98 23.54
C PRO A 142 15.36 5.11 22.54
N LEU A 143 14.75 4.02 23.04
CA LEU A 143 13.95 3.14 22.23
C LEU A 143 12.79 3.92 21.57
N SER A 144 12.77 3.88 20.26
CA SER A 144 11.73 4.43 19.41
C SER A 144 10.91 3.30 18.79
N LEU A 145 9.60 3.54 18.63
CA LEU A 145 8.71 2.68 17.89
C LEU A 145 7.83 3.54 16.97
N GLY A 146 7.97 3.34 15.66
CA GLY A 146 7.23 4.18 14.72
C GLY A 146 7.67 4.00 13.27
N MET A 147 7.92 5.13 12.59
CA MET A 147 8.19 5.17 11.17
C MET A 147 9.60 5.68 10.89
N HIS A 148 10.17 5.27 9.75
CA HIS A 148 11.46 5.79 9.34
C HIS A 148 11.44 7.31 9.20
N LYS A 149 12.52 7.93 9.68
CA LYS A 149 12.78 9.35 9.54
C LYS A 149 12.94 9.72 8.07
N ARG A 150 12.40 10.85 7.70
CA ARG A 150 12.46 11.35 6.32
C ARG A 150 13.93 11.49 5.87
N GLY A 151 14.29 10.78 4.80
CA GLY A 151 15.66 10.81 4.27
C GLY A 151 16.67 9.91 4.99
N SER A 152 16.25 9.16 6.02
CA SER A 152 17.05 8.13 6.67
C SER A 152 16.44 6.73 6.46
N PHE A 153 17.34 5.74 6.33
CA PHE A 153 16.95 4.32 6.28
C PHE A 153 17.08 3.64 7.66
N TYR A 154 17.71 4.29 8.62
CA TYR A 154 18.06 3.70 9.91
C TYR A 154 17.28 4.31 11.06
N ASP A 155 17.14 5.63 11.06
CA ASP A 155 16.51 6.36 12.16
C ASP A 155 14.99 6.14 12.15
N VAL A 156 14.42 5.93 13.34
CA VAL A 156 12.98 5.68 13.54
C VAL A 156 12.40 6.76 14.45
N VAL A 157 11.41 7.49 13.94
CA VAL A 157 10.65 8.49 14.70
C VAL A 157 9.48 7.82 15.38
N SER A 158 9.33 8.00 16.70
CA SER A 158 8.14 7.56 17.43
C SER A 158 6.93 8.37 17.02
N VAL A 159 5.95 7.72 16.35
CA VAL A 159 4.79 8.40 15.73
C VAL A 159 3.52 8.22 16.56
N THR A 160 3.58 8.57 17.84
CA THR A 160 2.50 8.38 18.83
C THR A 160 1.20 9.09 18.50
N ASP A 161 1.24 10.11 17.63
CA ASP A 161 0.09 10.93 17.25
C ASP A 161 -0.11 10.96 15.71
N CYS A 162 0.17 9.84 15.07
CA CYS A 162 -0.01 9.65 13.63
C CYS A 162 -1.47 9.87 13.24
N GLN A 163 -1.73 10.78 12.28
CA GLN A 163 -3.08 11.18 11.90
C GLN A 163 -3.74 10.26 10.87
N ILE A 164 -2.96 9.44 10.14
CA ILE A 164 -3.54 8.52 9.15
C ILE A 164 -4.07 7.22 9.76
N VAL A 165 -3.75 6.94 11.03
CA VAL A 165 -4.33 5.83 11.81
C VAL A 165 -5.28 6.36 12.87
N ASP A 166 -6.22 5.53 13.31
CA ASP A 166 -7.14 5.89 14.39
C ASP A 166 -6.49 5.82 15.79
N GLU A 167 -7.25 6.18 16.82
CA GLU A 167 -6.76 6.28 18.18
C GLU A 167 -6.33 4.91 18.76
N ASP A 168 -6.94 3.81 18.34
CA ASP A 168 -6.55 2.48 18.82
C ASP A 168 -5.11 2.15 18.44
N TYR A 169 -4.69 2.48 17.21
CA TYR A 169 -3.28 2.33 16.82
C TYR A 169 -2.34 3.15 17.69
N ARG A 170 -2.72 4.39 18.01
CA ARG A 170 -1.91 5.29 18.83
C ARG A 170 -1.76 4.75 20.25
N LYS A 171 -2.88 4.26 20.83
CA LYS A 171 -2.89 3.62 22.16
C LYS A 171 -2.02 2.36 22.19
N ILE A 172 -2.16 1.48 21.19
CA ILE A 172 -1.35 0.26 21.06
C ILE A 172 0.15 0.61 20.92
N LEU A 173 0.47 1.58 20.06
CA LEU A 173 1.85 2.00 19.83
C LEU A 173 2.50 2.55 21.10
N ARG A 174 1.79 3.43 21.83
CA ARG A 174 2.25 3.99 23.12
C ARG A 174 2.47 2.88 24.14
N CYS A 175 1.49 2.00 24.33
CA CYS A 175 1.56 0.88 25.25
C CYS A 175 2.77 -0.02 24.99
N VAL A 176 2.97 -0.45 23.75
CA VAL A 176 4.09 -1.34 23.39
C VAL A 176 5.44 -0.66 23.61
N ARG A 177 5.57 0.61 23.21
CA ARG A 177 6.82 1.36 23.42
C ARG A 177 7.12 1.52 24.92
N GLU A 178 6.14 1.95 25.70
CA GLU A 178 6.27 2.18 27.14
C GLU A 178 6.57 0.86 27.88
N TYR A 179 5.93 -0.25 27.48
CA TYR A 179 6.20 -1.56 28.04
C TYR A 179 7.66 -1.96 27.89
N PHE A 180 8.23 -1.88 26.67
CA PHE A 180 9.63 -2.25 26.45
C PHE A 180 10.61 -1.24 27.04
N THR A 181 10.27 0.05 27.08
CA THR A 181 11.08 1.06 27.79
C THR A 181 11.15 0.75 29.30
N ALA A 182 10.02 0.41 29.92
CA ALA A 182 9.99 0.04 31.33
C ALA A 182 10.79 -1.24 31.63
N LEU A 183 10.87 -2.20 30.71
CA LEU A 183 11.74 -3.36 30.85
C LEU A 183 13.22 -2.97 30.83
N GLN A 184 13.60 -2.06 29.93
CA GLN A 184 14.98 -1.56 29.86
C GLN A 184 15.36 -0.78 31.14
N GLU A 185 14.48 0.02 31.70
CA GLU A 185 14.67 0.74 32.98
C GLU A 185 14.82 -0.22 34.16
N ARG A 186 14.20 -1.40 34.11
CA ARG A 186 14.37 -2.46 35.09
C ARG A 186 15.64 -3.31 34.90
N GLY A 187 16.48 -2.97 33.92
CA GLY A 187 17.74 -3.66 33.64
C GLY A 187 17.60 -4.86 32.66
N ILE A 188 16.43 -5.10 32.10
CA ILE A 188 16.21 -6.14 31.07
C ILE A 188 16.51 -5.52 29.72
N ASP A 189 17.71 -5.74 29.21
CA ASP A 189 18.26 -5.06 28.02
C ASP A 189 17.65 -5.58 26.69
N VAL A 190 16.35 -5.38 26.51
CA VAL A 190 15.63 -5.75 25.29
C VAL A 190 15.92 -4.71 24.19
N LYS A 191 16.87 -5.03 23.32
CA LYS A 191 17.33 -4.13 22.25
C LYS A 191 16.52 -4.28 20.97
N PHE A 192 16.40 -3.17 20.22
CA PHE A 192 15.92 -3.27 18.84
C PHE A 192 16.97 -3.92 17.92
N TYR A 193 16.52 -4.55 16.83
CA TYR A 193 17.39 -5.17 15.84
C TYR A 193 18.11 -4.10 15.02
N HIS A 194 19.43 -4.04 15.21
CA HIS A 194 20.29 -3.10 14.50
C HIS A 194 20.67 -3.64 13.11
N ARG A 195 20.12 -3.09 12.06
CA ARG A 195 20.22 -3.58 10.68
C ARG A 195 21.62 -3.74 10.12
N LEU A 196 22.58 -2.91 10.55
CA LEU A 196 23.98 -2.99 10.10
C LEU A 196 24.79 -4.02 10.89
N ARG A 197 24.44 -4.26 12.17
CA ARG A 197 25.15 -5.19 13.04
C ARG A 197 24.51 -6.56 13.08
N HIS A 198 23.25 -6.65 12.62
CA HIS A 198 22.43 -7.85 12.66
C HIS A 198 22.25 -8.43 14.07
N ILE A 199 22.15 -7.54 15.07
CA ILE A 199 22.03 -7.87 16.48
C ILE A 199 20.84 -7.14 17.08
N GLY A 200 20.07 -7.82 17.95
CA GLY A 200 18.94 -7.29 18.69
C GLY A 200 17.69 -8.13 18.55
N TYR A 201 16.74 -7.94 19.43
CA TYR A 201 15.52 -8.74 19.55
C TYR A 201 14.32 -8.13 18.87
N LEU A 202 13.97 -6.86 19.17
CA LEU A 202 12.76 -6.19 18.68
C LEU A 202 12.91 -5.72 17.21
N ARG A 203 12.00 -6.12 16.34
CA ARG A 203 12.01 -5.70 14.91
C ARG A 203 10.86 -4.79 14.55
N HIS A 204 9.63 -5.31 14.61
CA HIS A 204 8.45 -4.58 14.15
C HIS A 204 7.25 -4.84 15.06
N LEU A 205 6.32 -3.91 15.02
CA LEU A 205 4.96 -4.06 15.52
C LEU A 205 4.01 -3.92 14.33
N LEU A 206 3.35 -5.01 13.97
CA LEU A 206 2.30 -5.00 12.95
C LEU A 206 0.95 -4.88 13.64
N VAL A 207 0.17 -3.88 13.25
CA VAL A 207 -1.21 -3.71 13.71
C VAL A 207 -2.13 -3.67 12.50
N ARG A 208 -3.20 -4.44 12.55
CA ARG A 208 -4.30 -4.42 11.58
C ARG A 208 -5.62 -4.20 12.31
N LYS A 209 -6.47 -3.35 11.74
CA LYS A 209 -7.81 -3.10 12.28
C LYS A 209 -8.81 -3.03 11.14
N ALA A 210 -9.86 -3.81 11.23
CA ALA A 210 -10.96 -3.75 10.29
C ALA A 210 -11.74 -2.44 10.46
N ALA A 211 -12.05 -1.79 9.34
CA ALA A 211 -12.76 -0.51 9.35
C ALA A 211 -14.26 -0.67 9.66
N LYS A 212 -14.86 -1.83 9.34
CA LYS A 212 -16.29 -2.09 9.57
C LYS A 212 -16.55 -2.99 10.77
N THR A 213 -15.79 -4.05 10.96
CA THR A 213 -16.01 -4.97 12.09
C THR A 213 -15.35 -4.50 13.38
N GLY A 214 -14.39 -3.57 13.30
CA GLY A 214 -13.61 -3.09 14.45
C GLY A 214 -12.66 -4.14 15.03
N GLU A 215 -12.46 -5.27 14.37
CA GLU A 215 -11.56 -6.33 14.84
C GLU A 215 -10.09 -5.91 14.67
N ILE A 216 -9.28 -6.16 15.72
CA ILE A 216 -7.86 -5.77 15.77
C ILE A 216 -7.00 -7.03 15.91
N LEU A 217 -6.00 -7.13 15.01
CA LEU A 217 -4.95 -8.14 15.04
C LEU A 217 -3.60 -7.45 15.27
N ILE A 218 -2.88 -7.86 16.31
CA ILE A 218 -1.58 -7.29 16.69
C ILE A 218 -0.52 -8.37 16.58
N ALA A 219 0.62 -8.07 15.95
CA ALA A 219 1.75 -8.97 15.91
C ALA A 219 3.05 -8.26 16.31
N LEU A 220 3.70 -8.76 17.35
CA LEU A 220 5.07 -8.42 17.68
C LEU A 220 6.01 -9.26 16.83
N VAL A 221 6.91 -8.63 16.09
CA VAL A 221 7.92 -9.30 15.29
C VAL A 221 9.28 -9.14 15.95
N THR A 222 9.95 -10.25 16.25
CA THR A 222 11.26 -10.28 16.90
C THR A 222 12.23 -11.15 16.12
N THR A 223 13.50 -11.12 16.52
CA THR A 223 14.46 -12.18 16.19
C THR A 223 14.47 -13.25 17.27
N THR A 224 15.25 -14.31 17.08
CA THR A 224 15.57 -15.30 18.13
C THR A 224 16.67 -14.83 19.11
N GLN A 225 17.21 -13.62 18.95
CA GLN A 225 18.32 -13.10 19.73
C GLN A 225 17.84 -12.43 21.02
N LEU A 226 17.50 -13.27 22.00
CA LEU A 226 17.13 -12.81 23.34
C LEU A 226 18.31 -12.13 24.08
N PRO A 227 18.03 -11.20 25.02
CA PRO A 227 19.02 -10.70 25.95
C PRO A 227 19.69 -11.82 26.74
N GLU A 228 20.98 -11.70 27.02
CA GLU A 228 21.74 -12.74 27.73
C GLU A 228 21.15 -13.09 29.11
N GLN A 229 20.63 -12.09 29.85
CA GLN A 229 19.95 -12.31 31.13
C GLN A 229 18.71 -13.20 30.94
N VAL A 230 17.87 -12.90 29.95
CA VAL A 230 16.64 -13.65 29.65
C VAL A 230 16.95 -15.10 29.25
N LYS A 231 18.06 -15.34 28.54
CA LYS A 231 18.53 -16.70 28.22
C LYS A 231 18.95 -17.47 29.47
N LYS A 232 19.76 -16.86 30.36
CA LYS A 232 20.20 -17.46 31.61
C LYS A 232 19.02 -17.77 32.52
N ASP A 233 18.11 -16.81 32.68
CA ASP A 233 16.89 -16.99 33.47
C ASP A 233 16.02 -18.13 32.92
N ALA A 234 15.94 -18.28 31.58
CA ALA A 234 15.23 -19.39 30.97
C ALA A 234 15.88 -20.74 31.22
N GLU A 235 17.21 -20.83 31.18
CA GLU A 235 17.95 -22.04 31.51
C GLU A 235 17.79 -22.41 33.01
N GLU A 236 17.87 -21.41 33.89
CA GLU A 236 17.72 -21.59 35.33
C GLU A 236 16.29 -21.97 35.73
N SER A 237 15.27 -21.42 35.05
CA SER A 237 13.86 -21.75 35.27
C SER A 237 13.51 -23.23 35.00
N LEU A 238 14.34 -23.93 34.22
CA LEU A 238 14.21 -25.37 34.01
C LEU A 238 14.71 -26.20 35.20
N LEU A 239 15.51 -25.57 36.06
CA LEU A 239 16.18 -26.22 37.19
C LEU A 239 15.60 -25.83 38.55
N THR A 240 14.89 -24.69 38.62
CA THR A 240 14.36 -24.13 39.87
C THR A 240 12.94 -23.57 39.67
N GLU A 241 12.14 -23.55 40.73
CA GLU A 241 10.83 -22.90 40.77
C GLU A 241 10.93 -21.40 41.14
N ASP A 242 12.09 -20.78 40.92
CA ASP A 242 12.31 -19.38 41.28
C ASP A 242 11.45 -18.44 40.41
N LYS A 243 10.59 -17.66 41.08
CA LYS A 243 9.63 -16.74 40.42
C LYS A 243 10.24 -15.39 40.00
N ASP A 244 11.48 -15.14 40.37
CA ASP A 244 12.20 -13.90 40.08
C ASP A 244 12.94 -13.94 38.72
N LEU A 245 12.97 -15.11 38.07
CA LEU A 245 13.59 -15.32 36.77
C LEU A 245 12.72 -14.72 35.65
N PHE A 246 13.33 -13.96 34.75
CA PHE A 246 12.61 -13.20 33.69
C PHE A 246 12.82 -13.84 32.32
N THR A 247 11.88 -14.64 31.87
CA THR A 247 11.93 -15.41 30.62
C THR A 247 11.22 -14.68 29.45
N GLU A 248 11.45 -15.11 28.20
CA GLU A 248 10.72 -14.63 27.04
C GLU A 248 9.20 -14.78 27.19
N VAL A 249 8.77 -15.89 27.81
CA VAL A 249 7.35 -16.16 28.08
C VAL A 249 6.75 -15.08 28.97
N GLN A 250 7.46 -14.64 30.00
CA GLN A 250 6.99 -13.56 30.90
C GLN A 250 6.99 -12.19 30.21
N ILE A 251 7.96 -11.92 29.32
CA ILE A 251 7.95 -10.69 28.49
C ILE A 251 6.71 -10.67 27.61
N LEU A 252 6.43 -11.76 26.91
CA LEU A 252 5.31 -11.85 25.98
C LEU A 252 3.96 -11.85 26.72
N GLU A 253 3.86 -12.54 27.86
CA GLU A 253 2.67 -12.57 28.70
C GLU A 253 2.37 -11.19 29.27
N GLY A 254 3.39 -10.48 29.80
CA GLY A 254 3.23 -9.13 30.32
C GLY A 254 2.80 -8.14 29.22
N LEU A 255 3.35 -8.24 28.02
CA LEU A 255 2.91 -7.44 26.88
C LEU A 255 1.45 -7.73 26.51
N LYS A 256 1.08 -9.01 26.45
CA LYS A 256 -0.30 -9.43 26.19
C LYS A 256 -1.27 -8.82 27.19
N GLN A 257 -0.97 -8.89 28.49
CA GLN A 257 -1.82 -8.31 29.52
C GLN A 257 -1.93 -6.78 29.40
N ALA A 258 -0.82 -6.10 29.12
CA ALA A 258 -0.81 -4.66 28.87
C ALA A 258 -1.71 -4.27 27.70
N LEU A 259 -1.63 -4.99 26.58
CA LEU A 259 -2.46 -4.75 25.40
C LEU A 259 -3.94 -5.01 25.66
N LEU A 260 -4.28 -6.11 26.35
CA LEU A 260 -5.66 -6.48 26.65
C LEU A 260 -6.33 -5.51 27.66
N SER A 261 -5.54 -4.78 28.45
CA SER A 261 -6.06 -3.77 29.38
C SER A 261 -6.38 -2.43 28.75
N LEU A 262 -6.00 -2.21 27.47
CA LEU A 262 -6.23 -0.92 26.80
C LEU A 262 -7.71 -0.65 26.56
N PRO A 263 -8.17 0.59 26.82
CA PRO A 263 -9.52 1.03 26.48
C PRO A 263 -9.60 1.38 24.99
N LEU A 264 -9.75 0.35 24.14
CA LEU A 264 -9.84 0.47 22.69
C LEU A 264 -11.31 0.59 22.26
N ASP A 265 -11.56 1.29 21.14
CA ASP A 265 -12.85 1.32 20.49
C ASP A 265 -13.13 0.02 19.75
N GLY A 266 -12.08 -0.55 19.12
CA GLY A 266 -12.12 -1.87 18.48
C GLY A 266 -11.91 -3.01 19.49
N ARG A 267 -12.02 -4.23 19.00
CA ARG A 267 -11.85 -5.45 19.79
C ARG A 267 -10.60 -6.22 19.34
N ILE A 268 -9.65 -6.44 20.25
CA ILE A 268 -8.51 -7.34 19.96
C ILE A 268 -9.05 -8.77 19.78
N VAL A 269 -8.87 -9.32 18.59
CA VAL A 269 -9.23 -10.70 18.23
C VAL A 269 -8.04 -11.63 18.23
N GLY A 270 -6.82 -11.07 18.11
CA GLY A 270 -5.60 -11.85 18.14
C GLY A 270 -4.38 -11.01 18.52
N ILE A 271 -3.49 -11.63 19.29
CA ILE A 271 -2.15 -11.14 19.58
C ILE A 271 -1.17 -12.25 19.19
N LEU A 272 -0.24 -11.93 18.31
CA LEU A 272 0.71 -12.88 17.73
C LEU A 272 2.14 -12.51 18.11
N HIS A 273 2.99 -13.50 18.24
CA HIS A 273 4.43 -13.34 18.27
C HIS A 273 5.05 -14.03 17.05
N THR A 274 5.70 -13.25 16.21
CA THR A 274 6.31 -13.72 14.97
C THR A 274 7.82 -13.60 15.06
N ARG A 275 8.54 -14.69 14.84
CA ARG A 275 9.99 -14.72 14.73
C ARG A 275 10.42 -14.48 13.30
N ASN A 276 11.43 -13.65 13.11
CA ASN A 276 11.99 -13.29 11.81
C ASN A 276 13.49 -13.00 11.95
N ASP A 277 14.31 -13.94 11.55
CA ASP A 277 15.78 -13.84 11.57
C ASP A 277 16.36 -13.43 10.20
N ALA A 278 15.51 -13.06 9.23
CA ALA A 278 15.98 -12.60 7.94
C ALA A 278 16.86 -11.35 8.07
N VAL A 279 17.98 -11.33 7.35
CA VAL A 279 18.89 -10.16 7.32
C VAL A 279 18.19 -8.95 6.70
N ALA A 280 17.37 -9.18 5.68
CA ALA A 280 16.59 -8.13 5.03
C ALA A 280 15.52 -7.57 5.98
N ASP A 281 15.27 -6.26 5.84
CA ASP A 281 14.22 -5.57 6.59
C ASP A 281 12.85 -5.77 5.92
N VAL A 282 12.36 -6.98 6.02
CA VAL A 282 11.05 -7.39 5.53
C VAL A 282 10.25 -8.02 6.66
N VAL A 283 8.98 -7.70 6.76
CA VAL A 283 8.07 -8.35 7.69
C VAL A 283 7.67 -9.70 7.09
N LYS A 284 8.32 -10.74 7.58
CA LYS A 284 8.20 -12.13 7.14
C LYS A 284 8.11 -13.01 8.37
N SER A 285 7.61 -14.21 8.25
CA SER A 285 7.54 -15.17 9.33
C SER A 285 8.44 -16.36 9.07
N ASP A 286 9.31 -16.67 10.03
CA ASP A 286 9.95 -17.97 10.13
C ASP A 286 9.11 -18.88 11.05
N GLU A 287 8.48 -18.30 12.09
CA GLU A 287 7.54 -18.94 13.00
C GLU A 287 6.56 -17.91 13.55
N THR A 288 5.29 -18.27 13.70
CA THR A 288 4.28 -17.43 14.37
C THR A 288 3.53 -18.21 15.43
N ASN A 289 3.52 -17.68 16.66
CA ASN A 289 2.81 -18.20 17.81
C ASN A 289 1.63 -17.31 18.18
N ILE A 290 0.49 -17.90 18.51
CA ILE A 290 -0.70 -17.18 18.97
C ILE A 290 -0.58 -17.00 20.47
N LEU A 291 -0.45 -15.75 20.92
CA LEU A 291 -0.43 -15.42 22.36
C LEU A 291 -1.84 -15.23 22.90
N TYR A 292 -2.79 -14.80 22.06
CA TYR A 292 -4.18 -14.62 22.42
C TYR A 292 -5.07 -14.75 21.18
N GLY A 293 -6.24 -15.37 21.35
CA GLY A 293 -7.32 -15.39 20.36
C GLY A 293 -6.97 -16.17 19.10
N GLN A 294 -6.97 -15.51 17.97
CA GLN A 294 -6.82 -16.10 16.62
C GLN A 294 -5.80 -15.34 15.77
N ASP A 295 -5.36 -15.94 14.66
CA ASP A 295 -4.36 -15.39 13.74
C ASP A 295 -4.97 -14.62 12.55
N TYR A 296 -6.25 -14.32 12.60
CA TYR A 296 -6.99 -13.62 11.56
C TYR A 296 -8.03 -12.67 12.14
N PHE A 297 -8.55 -11.80 11.29
CA PHE A 297 -9.71 -10.94 11.55
C PHE A 297 -10.60 -10.88 10.32
N TYR A 298 -11.81 -10.36 10.47
CA TYR A 298 -12.74 -10.16 9.37
C TYR A 298 -12.90 -8.68 9.04
N GLU A 299 -12.90 -8.38 7.73
CA GLU A 299 -13.26 -7.07 7.20
C GLU A 299 -14.40 -7.23 6.19
N GLU A 300 -15.15 -6.15 5.97
CA GLU A 300 -16.23 -6.12 4.99
C GLU A 300 -15.96 -5.06 3.91
N LEU A 301 -16.12 -5.44 2.65
CA LEU A 301 -16.08 -4.53 1.50
C LEU A 301 -17.29 -4.78 0.60
N LEU A 302 -18.04 -3.71 0.30
CA LEU A 302 -19.20 -3.74 -0.61
C LEU A 302 -20.18 -4.90 -0.33
N GLY A 303 -20.36 -5.24 0.96
CA GLY A 303 -21.27 -6.29 1.42
C GLY A 303 -20.67 -7.70 1.45
N LEU A 304 -19.44 -7.90 1.02
CA LEU A 304 -18.73 -9.17 1.13
C LEU A 304 -17.78 -9.17 2.34
N LYS A 305 -17.65 -10.34 2.97
CA LYS A 305 -16.81 -10.55 4.15
C LYS A 305 -15.52 -11.26 3.76
N PHE A 306 -14.40 -10.74 4.25
CA PHE A 306 -13.07 -11.27 3.97
C PHE A 306 -12.36 -11.69 5.24
N LYS A 307 -11.89 -12.94 5.29
CA LYS A 307 -10.99 -13.45 6.32
C LYS A 307 -9.56 -13.03 5.96
N ILE A 308 -8.92 -12.28 6.84
CA ILE A 308 -7.61 -11.67 6.59
C ILE A 308 -6.63 -12.12 7.68
N SER A 309 -5.53 -12.76 7.29
CA SER A 309 -4.45 -13.13 8.20
C SER A 309 -3.40 -12.02 8.34
N GLN A 310 -2.43 -12.22 9.21
CA GLN A 310 -1.34 -11.27 9.47
C GLN A 310 -0.64 -10.81 8.19
N PHE A 311 -0.30 -11.73 7.27
CA PHE A 311 0.48 -11.43 6.07
C PHE A 311 -0.35 -11.31 4.80
N SER A 312 -1.64 -11.64 4.81
CA SER A 312 -2.50 -11.51 3.64
C SER A 312 -2.43 -10.10 3.07
N PHE A 313 -2.25 -9.99 1.75
CA PHE A 313 -2.43 -8.72 1.08
C PHE A 313 -3.91 -8.30 1.18
N PHE A 314 -4.13 -7.07 1.56
CA PHE A 314 -5.43 -6.43 1.58
C PHE A 314 -5.21 -4.93 1.51
N GLN A 315 -6.08 -4.21 0.80
CA GLN A 315 -5.95 -2.76 0.65
C GLN A 315 -5.92 -2.07 2.01
N THR A 316 -4.96 -1.16 2.19
CA THR A 316 -4.68 -0.56 3.50
C THR A 316 -5.59 0.60 3.89
N ASN A 317 -6.59 0.89 3.06
CA ASN A 317 -7.71 1.80 3.31
C ASN A 317 -8.98 1.11 2.79
N SER A 318 -9.75 0.48 3.68
CA SER A 318 -10.96 -0.27 3.30
C SER A 318 -12.00 0.61 2.63
N ARG A 319 -12.23 1.83 3.13
CA ARG A 319 -13.23 2.75 2.57
C ARG A 319 -12.81 3.31 1.21
N GLY A 320 -11.52 3.61 1.03
CA GLY A 320 -10.98 3.98 -0.28
C GLY A 320 -11.01 2.81 -1.27
N ALA A 321 -10.77 1.57 -0.79
CA ALA A 321 -10.87 0.36 -1.60
C ALA A 321 -12.31 0.14 -2.11
N GLU A 322 -13.33 0.45 -1.32
CA GLU A 322 -14.73 0.41 -1.80
C GLU A 322 -14.95 1.38 -2.97
N VAL A 323 -14.39 2.59 -2.92
CA VAL A 323 -14.46 3.55 -4.04
C VAL A 323 -13.74 3.01 -5.27
N LEU A 324 -12.54 2.45 -5.09
CA LEU A 324 -11.75 1.87 -6.18
C LEU A 324 -12.48 0.72 -6.87
N TYR A 325 -12.95 -0.25 -6.09
CA TYR A 325 -13.61 -1.44 -6.61
C TYR A 325 -15.02 -1.17 -7.13
N GLN A 326 -15.75 -0.24 -6.53
CA GLN A 326 -17.02 0.22 -7.07
C GLN A 326 -16.81 0.87 -8.45
N THR A 327 -15.77 1.67 -8.61
CA THR A 327 -15.40 2.30 -9.90
C THR A 327 -15.05 1.23 -10.94
N ALA A 328 -14.25 0.24 -10.57
CA ALA A 328 -13.92 -0.88 -11.44
C ALA A 328 -15.18 -1.64 -11.90
N ARG A 329 -16.10 -1.91 -10.97
CA ARG A 329 -17.38 -2.57 -11.26
C ARG A 329 -18.29 -1.74 -12.16
N GLU A 330 -18.34 -0.41 -11.94
CA GLU A 330 -19.10 0.53 -12.79
C GLU A 330 -18.59 0.54 -14.23
N TYR A 331 -17.27 0.53 -14.42
CA TYR A 331 -16.67 0.49 -15.75
C TYR A 331 -17.03 -0.80 -16.50
N ILE A 332 -16.95 -1.94 -15.82
CA ILE A 332 -17.32 -3.24 -16.39
C ILE A 332 -18.82 -3.33 -16.65
N SER A 333 -19.66 -2.95 -15.69
CA SER A 333 -21.14 -3.01 -15.83
C SER A 333 -21.65 -2.08 -16.93
N GLY A 334 -21.10 -0.87 -17.04
CA GLY A 334 -21.46 0.09 -18.07
C GLY A 334 -21.17 -0.44 -19.48
N TYR A 335 -20.05 -1.14 -19.64
CA TYR A 335 -19.72 -1.80 -20.91
C TYR A 335 -20.70 -2.93 -21.24
N ILE A 336 -20.96 -3.83 -20.30
CA ILE A 336 -21.83 -5.00 -20.48
C ILE A 336 -23.25 -4.54 -20.89
N GLN A 337 -23.79 -3.51 -20.25
CA GLN A 337 -25.14 -2.99 -20.57
C GLN A 337 -25.21 -2.32 -21.94
N SER A 338 -24.15 -1.68 -22.40
CA SER A 338 -24.11 -1.03 -23.72
C SER A 338 -23.99 -2.04 -24.87
N SER A 339 -23.41 -3.22 -24.63
CA SER A 339 -23.17 -4.22 -25.68
C SER A 339 -24.35 -5.17 -25.94
N ASP A 340 -25.17 -5.46 -24.91
CA ASP A 340 -26.15 -6.55 -25.01
C ASP A 340 -27.62 -6.08 -25.01
N GLY A 341 -27.92 -4.77 -24.87
CA GLY A 341 -29.30 -4.26 -24.77
C GLY A 341 -30.06 -4.89 -23.58
N ALA A 342 -29.36 -5.26 -22.53
CA ALA A 342 -29.83 -6.16 -21.50
C ALA A 342 -30.90 -5.52 -20.61
N ASP A 343 -31.97 -6.28 -20.37
CA ASP A 343 -32.99 -6.04 -19.34
C ASP A 343 -32.33 -5.90 -17.97
N ALA A 344 -32.66 -4.82 -17.26
CA ALA A 344 -32.22 -4.59 -15.90
C ALA A 344 -32.66 -5.76 -15.00
N GLY A 345 -31.72 -6.63 -14.61
CA GLY A 345 -31.97 -7.77 -13.71
C GLY A 345 -31.47 -9.14 -14.19
N LYS A 346 -30.97 -9.27 -15.41
CA LYS A 346 -30.28 -10.50 -15.86
C LYS A 346 -28.80 -10.45 -15.54
N ILE A 347 -28.27 -11.55 -15.00
CA ILE A 347 -26.82 -11.76 -14.88
C ILE A 347 -26.26 -11.80 -16.31
N PRO A 348 -25.28 -10.93 -16.63
CA PRO A 348 -24.69 -10.92 -17.98
C PRO A 348 -24.00 -12.26 -18.30
N ASP A 349 -24.10 -12.71 -19.55
CA ASP A 349 -23.43 -13.92 -20.03
C ASP A 349 -21.95 -13.67 -20.37
N LYS A 350 -21.22 -13.05 -19.44
CA LYS A 350 -19.83 -12.62 -19.63
C LYS A 350 -18.88 -13.32 -18.67
N VAL A 351 -17.74 -13.77 -19.21
CA VAL A 351 -16.63 -14.36 -18.45
C VAL A 351 -15.57 -13.27 -18.20
N VAL A 352 -15.18 -13.10 -16.94
CA VAL A 352 -14.18 -12.14 -16.50
C VAL A 352 -12.95 -12.88 -15.98
N PHE A 353 -11.78 -12.49 -16.45
CA PHE A 353 -10.52 -12.94 -15.83
C PHE A 353 -9.96 -11.83 -14.95
N ASP A 354 -9.58 -12.18 -13.72
CA ASP A 354 -8.87 -11.33 -12.77
C ASP A 354 -7.41 -11.83 -12.67
N LEU A 355 -6.52 -11.21 -13.42
CA LEU A 355 -5.12 -11.59 -13.45
C LEU A 355 -4.32 -10.80 -12.39
N TYR A 356 -3.52 -11.50 -11.61
CA TYR A 356 -2.89 -11.02 -10.37
C TYR A 356 -3.91 -10.86 -9.23
N SER A 357 -4.80 -11.84 -9.09
CA SER A 357 -6.00 -11.73 -8.25
C SER A 357 -5.73 -11.66 -6.73
N GLY A 358 -4.50 -11.93 -6.28
CA GLY A 358 -4.18 -11.94 -4.86
C GLY A 358 -5.11 -12.85 -4.07
N THR A 359 -5.72 -12.32 -3.01
CA THR A 359 -6.73 -13.04 -2.19
C THR A 359 -8.13 -13.03 -2.80
N GLY A 360 -8.26 -12.73 -4.10
CA GLY A 360 -9.49 -12.81 -4.85
C GLY A 360 -10.51 -11.70 -4.54
N THR A 361 -10.08 -10.58 -3.99
CA THR A 361 -10.99 -9.50 -3.60
C THR A 361 -11.72 -8.92 -4.81
N ILE A 362 -11.00 -8.58 -5.89
CA ILE A 362 -11.59 -8.00 -7.10
C ILE A 362 -12.49 -9.03 -7.77
N ALA A 363 -12.02 -10.27 -7.96
CA ALA A 363 -12.81 -11.35 -8.56
C ALA A 363 -14.15 -11.54 -7.86
N GLN A 364 -14.16 -11.61 -6.51
CA GLN A 364 -15.40 -11.80 -5.75
C GLN A 364 -16.33 -10.59 -5.85
N LEU A 365 -15.79 -9.36 -5.87
CA LEU A 365 -16.58 -8.15 -6.04
C LEU A 365 -17.16 -8.00 -7.45
N MET A 366 -16.60 -8.69 -8.45
CA MET A 366 -17.14 -8.75 -9.82
C MET A 366 -18.17 -9.88 -10.01
N ALA A 367 -18.24 -10.85 -9.10
CA ALA A 367 -19.19 -11.97 -9.20
C ALA A 367 -20.65 -11.57 -9.47
N PRO A 368 -21.18 -10.49 -8.85
CA PRO A 368 -22.57 -10.06 -9.11
C PRO A 368 -22.83 -9.54 -10.53
N VAL A 369 -21.79 -9.17 -11.28
CA VAL A 369 -21.88 -8.55 -12.62
C VAL A 369 -21.30 -9.44 -13.73
N ALA A 370 -20.97 -10.69 -13.44
CA ALA A 370 -20.39 -11.64 -14.37
C ALA A 370 -21.06 -13.02 -14.27
N LYS A 371 -21.12 -13.76 -15.37
CA LYS A 371 -21.51 -15.18 -15.37
C LYS A 371 -20.50 -16.03 -14.62
N LYS A 372 -19.23 -15.82 -14.90
CA LYS A 372 -18.10 -16.52 -14.27
C LYS A 372 -16.93 -15.58 -14.12
N VAL A 373 -16.22 -15.66 -13.00
CA VAL A 373 -14.97 -14.94 -12.78
C VAL A 373 -13.86 -15.96 -12.50
N ILE A 374 -12.74 -15.86 -13.22
CA ILE A 374 -11.56 -16.71 -13.02
C ILE A 374 -10.41 -15.83 -12.55
N GLY A 375 -9.97 -16.07 -11.32
CA GLY A 375 -8.81 -15.42 -10.72
C GLY A 375 -7.53 -16.23 -10.94
N VAL A 376 -6.44 -15.57 -11.35
CA VAL A 376 -5.12 -16.19 -11.51
C VAL A 376 -4.12 -15.48 -10.61
N GLU A 377 -3.46 -16.24 -9.75
CA GLU A 377 -2.48 -15.74 -8.79
C GLU A 377 -1.33 -16.74 -8.63
N ILE A 378 -0.10 -16.23 -8.51
CA ILE A 378 1.10 -17.06 -8.40
C ILE A 378 1.31 -17.63 -6.99
N VAL A 379 0.82 -16.92 -5.97
CA VAL A 379 0.98 -17.29 -4.57
C VAL A 379 -0.12 -18.25 -4.16
N GLU A 380 0.21 -19.52 -3.93
CA GLU A 380 -0.76 -20.59 -3.64
C GLU A 380 -1.58 -20.31 -2.37
N GLU A 381 -0.95 -19.78 -1.32
CA GLU A 381 -1.62 -19.39 -0.07
C GLU A 381 -2.67 -18.28 -0.28
N ALA A 382 -2.42 -17.36 -1.20
CA ALA A 382 -3.37 -16.32 -1.57
C ALA A 382 -4.58 -16.92 -2.31
N VAL A 383 -4.34 -17.88 -3.21
CA VAL A 383 -5.40 -18.61 -3.93
C VAL A 383 -6.26 -19.43 -2.96
N GLU A 384 -5.65 -20.07 -1.98
CA GLU A 384 -6.39 -20.80 -0.96
C GLU A 384 -7.24 -19.86 -0.09
N ALA A 385 -6.71 -18.69 0.29
CA ALA A 385 -7.46 -17.67 0.98
C ALA A 385 -8.63 -17.14 0.13
N ALA A 386 -8.42 -16.95 -1.18
CA ALA A 386 -9.47 -16.55 -2.12
C ALA A 386 -10.61 -17.56 -2.17
N ARG A 387 -10.32 -18.86 -2.26
CA ARG A 387 -11.32 -19.95 -2.24
C ARG A 387 -12.13 -19.94 -0.94
N LYS A 388 -11.45 -19.85 0.22
CA LYS A 388 -12.11 -19.79 1.54
C LYS A 388 -13.02 -18.57 1.68
N ASN A 389 -12.60 -17.42 1.17
CA ASN A 389 -13.41 -16.21 1.17
C ASN A 389 -14.62 -16.33 0.23
N THR A 390 -14.46 -17.01 -0.91
CA THR A 390 -15.55 -17.28 -1.85
C THR A 390 -16.63 -18.16 -1.21
N GLU A 391 -16.23 -19.23 -0.53
CA GLU A 391 -17.12 -20.09 0.25
C GLU A 391 -17.82 -19.30 1.38
N LEU A 392 -17.08 -18.48 2.12
CA LEU A 392 -17.61 -17.62 3.20
C LEU A 392 -18.71 -16.67 2.68
N ASN A 393 -18.57 -16.19 1.46
CA ASN A 393 -19.52 -15.29 0.81
C ASN A 393 -20.63 -16.00 0.01
N GLY A 394 -20.62 -17.33 -0.04
CA GLY A 394 -21.62 -18.12 -0.78
C GLY A 394 -21.60 -17.86 -2.29
N LEU A 395 -20.45 -17.49 -2.84
CA LEU A 395 -20.30 -17.24 -4.27
C LEU A 395 -19.99 -18.56 -5.00
N HIS A 396 -20.70 -18.82 -6.10
CA HIS A 396 -20.58 -20.08 -6.86
C HIS A 396 -20.01 -19.88 -8.27
N ASN A 397 -19.76 -18.63 -8.67
CA ASN A 397 -19.30 -18.27 -10.00
C ASN A 397 -17.85 -17.68 -9.99
N CYS A 398 -17.10 -17.86 -8.91
CA CYS A 398 -15.69 -17.52 -8.83
C CYS A 398 -14.84 -18.79 -8.77
N GLU A 399 -13.83 -18.86 -9.61
CA GLU A 399 -12.83 -19.92 -9.64
C GLU A 399 -11.44 -19.31 -9.50
N PHE A 400 -10.52 -19.99 -8.78
CA PHE A 400 -9.16 -19.50 -8.59
C PHE A 400 -8.13 -20.54 -8.95
N ILE A 401 -7.13 -20.12 -9.75
CA ILE A 401 -6.07 -20.97 -10.29
C ILE A 401 -4.72 -20.45 -9.77
N ALA A 402 -3.99 -21.34 -9.09
CA ALA A 402 -2.63 -21.04 -8.65
C ALA A 402 -1.63 -21.21 -9.79
N GLY A 403 -0.84 -20.19 -10.07
CA GLY A 403 0.24 -20.28 -11.04
C GLY A 403 0.60 -18.96 -11.70
N ASP A 404 1.72 -19.00 -12.42
CA ASP A 404 2.21 -17.87 -13.21
C ASP A 404 1.26 -17.58 -14.38
N VAL A 405 0.78 -16.34 -14.48
CA VAL A 405 -0.07 -15.87 -15.60
C VAL A 405 0.46 -16.30 -16.95
N LEU A 406 1.78 -16.27 -17.16
CA LEU A 406 2.44 -16.72 -18.41
C LEU A 406 2.18 -18.18 -18.75
N LYS A 407 1.99 -19.05 -17.76
CA LYS A 407 1.82 -20.49 -17.95
C LYS A 407 0.35 -20.89 -17.90
N VAL A 408 -0.38 -20.33 -16.95
CA VAL A 408 -1.76 -20.70 -16.67
C VAL A 408 -2.71 -20.30 -17.79
N LEU A 409 -2.50 -19.15 -18.43
CA LEU A 409 -3.37 -18.67 -19.52
C LEU A 409 -3.51 -19.66 -20.69
N ASP A 410 -2.52 -20.53 -20.95
CA ASP A 410 -2.61 -21.54 -22.02
C ASP A 410 -3.41 -22.78 -21.61
N THR A 411 -3.71 -22.94 -20.33
CA THR A 411 -4.39 -24.13 -19.77
C THR A 411 -5.87 -23.89 -19.48
N ILE A 412 -6.32 -22.62 -19.55
CA ILE A 412 -7.72 -22.27 -19.33
C ILE A 412 -8.48 -22.43 -20.64
N GLU A 413 -9.50 -23.30 -20.65
CA GLU A 413 -10.31 -23.58 -21.84
C GLU A 413 -11.31 -22.44 -22.13
N GLU A 414 -11.80 -21.77 -21.07
CA GLU A 414 -12.68 -20.61 -21.20
C GLU A 414 -11.97 -19.43 -21.81
N LYS A 415 -12.69 -18.70 -22.65
CA LYS A 415 -12.23 -17.40 -23.16
C LYS A 415 -12.86 -16.26 -22.38
N PRO A 416 -12.08 -15.28 -21.91
CA PRO A 416 -12.64 -14.12 -21.25
C PRO A 416 -13.26 -13.16 -22.27
N ASP A 417 -14.35 -12.52 -21.86
CA ASP A 417 -14.89 -11.33 -22.52
C ASP A 417 -14.16 -10.06 -22.04
N ILE A 418 -13.73 -10.08 -20.77
CA ILE A 418 -13.05 -8.96 -20.12
C ILE A 418 -11.88 -9.50 -19.29
N ILE A 419 -10.75 -8.81 -19.34
CA ILE A 419 -9.63 -9.06 -18.44
C ILE A 419 -9.46 -7.87 -17.48
N ILE A 420 -9.35 -8.16 -16.18
CA ILE A 420 -8.95 -7.21 -15.15
C ILE A 420 -7.48 -7.44 -14.83
N LEU A 421 -6.73 -6.36 -14.75
CA LEU A 421 -5.31 -6.34 -14.44
C LEU A 421 -5.09 -5.47 -13.20
N ASP A 422 -4.57 -6.04 -12.11
CA ASP A 422 -4.07 -5.30 -10.93
C ASP A 422 -2.64 -5.75 -10.61
N PRO A 423 -1.68 -5.44 -11.51
CA PRO A 423 -0.32 -5.92 -11.39
C PRO A 423 0.46 -5.24 -10.27
N PRO A 424 1.60 -5.80 -9.85
CA PRO A 424 2.50 -5.18 -8.86
C PRO A 424 3.02 -3.81 -9.35
N ARG A 425 3.62 -3.04 -8.42
CA ARG A 425 4.13 -1.67 -8.67
C ARG A 425 5.04 -1.50 -9.87
N ASP A 426 5.74 -2.55 -10.29
CA ASP A 426 6.62 -2.50 -11.46
C ASP A 426 5.88 -2.68 -12.79
N GLY A 427 4.55 -2.85 -12.75
CA GLY A 427 3.72 -3.11 -13.92
C GLY A 427 3.81 -4.55 -14.38
N ILE A 428 3.35 -4.81 -15.59
CA ILE A 428 3.29 -6.15 -16.17
C ILE A 428 4.63 -6.52 -16.81
N HIS A 429 5.08 -7.74 -16.56
CA HIS A 429 6.28 -8.24 -17.23
C HIS A 429 6.06 -8.27 -18.76
N PRO A 430 7.00 -7.80 -19.61
CA PRO A 430 6.77 -7.64 -21.06
C PRO A 430 6.27 -8.91 -21.76
N LYS A 431 6.75 -10.09 -21.38
CA LYS A 431 6.29 -11.37 -21.96
C LYS A 431 4.83 -11.68 -21.55
N ALA A 432 4.44 -11.34 -20.31
CA ALA A 432 3.07 -11.53 -19.86
C ALA A 432 2.13 -10.55 -20.56
N LEU A 433 2.55 -9.30 -20.70
CA LEU A 433 1.81 -8.27 -21.42
C LEU A 433 1.54 -8.67 -22.89
N ASP A 434 2.57 -9.13 -23.61
CA ASP A 434 2.43 -9.61 -24.99
C ASP A 434 1.46 -10.80 -25.07
N LYS A 435 1.47 -11.72 -24.10
CA LYS A 435 0.55 -12.84 -24.05
C LYS A 435 -0.89 -12.44 -23.78
N ILE A 436 -1.10 -11.54 -22.82
CA ILE A 436 -2.42 -10.98 -22.49
C ILE A 436 -3.03 -10.28 -23.72
N ILE A 437 -2.24 -9.48 -24.42
CA ILE A 437 -2.66 -8.79 -25.66
C ILE A 437 -3.06 -9.79 -26.75
N ARG A 438 -2.29 -10.86 -26.93
CA ARG A 438 -2.59 -11.92 -27.93
C ARG A 438 -3.87 -12.69 -27.63
N TYR A 439 -4.38 -12.66 -26.42
CA TYR A 439 -5.68 -13.21 -26.08
C TYR A 439 -6.80 -12.53 -26.88
N GLY A 440 -6.60 -11.26 -27.26
CA GLY A 440 -7.48 -10.54 -28.18
C GLY A 440 -8.85 -10.26 -27.61
N VAL A 441 -8.95 -9.96 -26.29
CA VAL A 441 -10.21 -9.58 -25.67
C VAL A 441 -10.59 -8.17 -26.07
N ASP A 442 -11.88 -7.93 -26.25
CA ASP A 442 -12.38 -6.60 -26.62
C ASP A 442 -12.10 -5.55 -25.55
N HIS A 443 -12.10 -5.90 -24.26
CA HIS A 443 -11.96 -4.95 -23.17
C HIS A 443 -11.00 -5.41 -22.08
N ILE A 444 -10.19 -4.47 -21.60
CA ILE A 444 -9.27 -4.66 -20.48
C ILE A 444 -9.50 -3.54 -19.47
N LEU A 445 -9.72 -3.91 -18.22
CA LEU A 445 -9.71 -2.99 -17.09
C LEU A 445 -8.34 -3.05 -16.41
N TYR A 446 -7.60 -1.95 -16.39
CA TYR A 446 -6.29 -1.88 -15.74
C TYR A 446 -6.40 -1.02 -14.48
N ILE A 447 -6.07 -1.58 -13.32
CA ILE A 447 -5.93 -0.89 -12.03
C ILE A 447 -4.44 -0.77 -11.74
N SER A 448 -3.97 0.42 -11.35
CA SER A 448 -2.54 0.64 -11.12
C SER A 448 -2.28 1.56 -9.93
N CYS A 449 -1.49 1.07 -8.98
CA CYS A 449 -0.99 1.88 -7.85
C CYS A 449 0.22 2.76 -8.21
N LYS A 450 0.69 2.73 -9.48
CA LYS A 450 1.86 3.50 -9.92
C LYS A 450 1.69 3.98 -11.37
N PRO A 451 1.14 5.19 -11.59
CA PRO A 451 0.84 5.71 -12.91
C PRO A 451 2.02 5.69 -13.91
N THR A 452 3.27 5.76 -13.43
CA THR A 452 4.45 5.69 -14.30
C THR A 452 4.72 4.29 -14.87
N SER A 453 4.31 3.23 -14.19
CA SER A 453 4.36 1.87 -14.75
C SER A 453 3.17 1.64 -15.69
N LEU A 454 2.00 2.17 -15.32
CA LEU A 454 0.81 2.13 -16.15
C LEU A 454 1.08 2.72 -17.55
N VAL A 455 1.60 3.96 -17.63
CA VAL A 455 1.82 4.59 -18.94
C VAL A 455 2.81 3.84 -19.81
N ARG A 456 3.84 3.23 -19.24
CA ARG A 456 4.75 2.35 -19.98
C ARG A 456 4.03 1.12 -20.58
N ASP A 457 3.15 0.50 -19.79
CA ASP A 457 2.39 -0.65 -20.25
C ASP A 457 1.31 -0.23 -21.27
N LEU A 458 0.70 0.96 -21.12
CA LEU A 458 -0.23 1.54 -22.09
C LEU A 458 0.41 1.80 -23.46
N GLU A 459 1.69 2.24 -23.53
CA GLU A 459 2.40 2.37 -24.80
C GLU A 459 2.35 1.07 -25.62
N VAL A 460 2.56 -0.08 -24.93
CA VAL A 460 2.53 -1.38 -25.61
C VAL A 460 1.09 -1.76 -26.03
N PHE A 461 0.08 -1.46 -25.21
CA PHE A 461 -1.31 -1.71 -25.59
C PHE A 461 -1.73 -0.89 -26.83
N LEU A 462 -1.36 0.41 -26.87
CA LEU A 462 -1.65 1.30 -27.97
C LEU A 462 -0.98 0.82 -29.28
N ASP A 463 0.29 0.40 -29.21
CA ASP A 463 1.04 -0.14 -30.37
C ASP A 463 0.42 -1.44 -30.89
N ARG A 464 -0.39 -2.12 -30.11
CA ARG A 464 -1.07 -3.38 -30.47
C ARG A 464 -2.56 -3.21 -30.78
N GLY A 465 -3.02 -1.96 -31.00
CA GLY A 465 -4.37 -1.67 -31.47
C GLY A 465 -5.43 -1.51 -30.38
N TYR A 466 -5.04 -1.42 -29.11
CA TYR A 466 -5.94 -0.97 -28.06
C TYR A 466 -6.01 0.56 -28.03
N ARG A 467 -7.05 1.08 -27.43
CA ARG A 467 -7.19 2.49 -27.08
C ARG A 467 -7.70 2.60 -25.64
N VAL A 468 -7.42 3.72 -25.01
CA VAL A 468 -8.01 4.08 -23.72
C VAL A 468 -9.34 4.79 -23.98
N ASP A 469 -10.42 4.26 -23.45
CA ASP A 469 -11.75 4.89 -23.54
C ASP A 469 -11.96 5.84 -22.36
N ARG A 470 -11.72 5.36 -21.15
CA ARG A 470 -11.97 6.08 -19.89
C ARG A 470 -10.81 5.89 -18.93
N ALA A 471 -10.53 6.90 -18.14
CA ALA A 471 -9.56 6.82 -17.05
C ALA A 471 -10.00 7.71 -15.87
N VAL A 472 -9.74 7.26 -14.66
CA VAL A 472 -9.98 7.99 -13.42
C VAL A 472 -8.89 7.71 -12.41
N ALA A 473 -8.46 8.73 -11.66
CA ALA A 473 -7.63 8.57 -10.50
C ALA A 473 -8.49 8.28 -9.25
N VAL A 474 -7.94 7.57 -8.27
CA VAL A 474 -8.60 7.32 -6.97
C VAL A 474 -7.60 7.58 -5.85
N ASP A 475 -7.95 8.47 -4.93
CA ASP A 475 -7.12 8.75 -3.77
C ASP A 475 -7.28 7.70 -2.67
N GLN A 476 -6.66 6.54 -2.89
CA GLN A 476 -6.59 5.44 -1.93
C GLN A 476 -5.73 5.78 -0.70
N PHE A 477 -4.80 6.73 -0.84
CA PHE A 477 -3.80 7.02 0.18
C PHE A 477 -3.72 8.52 0.48
N PRO A 478 -4.73 9.11 1.15
CA PRO A 478 -4.71 10.50 1.59
C PRO A 478 -3.38 10.91 2.23
N TRP A 479 -2.95 12.13 1.98
CA TRP A 479 -1.75 12.76 2.50
C TRP A 479 -0.40 12.19 2.00
N THR A 480 -0.42 11.08 1.27
CA THR A 480 0.79 10.50 0.67
C THR A 480 0.93 10.88 -0.81
N ALA A 481 2.08 10.58 -1.41
CA ALA A 481 2.29 10.78 -2.85
C ALA A 481 1.71 9.67 -3.73
N ASN A 482 1.08 8.64 -3.15
CA ASN A 482 0.52 7.51 -3.89
C ASN A 482 -0.90 7.83 -4.38
N VAL A 483 -1.24 7.26 -5.53
CA VAL A 483 -2.57 7.35 -6.15
C VAL A 483 -2.83 6.10 -6.94
N GLU A 484 -4.07 5.61 -6.92
CA GLU A 484 -4.54 4.55 -7.81
C GLU A 484 -5.08 5.15 -9.10
N THR A 485 -5.00 4.40 -10.18
CA THR A 485 -5.55 4.80 -11.47
C THR A 485 -6.31 3.62 -12.08
N VAL A 486 -7.55 3.85 -12.49
CA VAL A 486 -8.38 2.86 -13.19
C VAL A 486 -8.50 3.29 -14.63
N VAL A 487 -8.21 2.39 -15.56
CA VAL A 487 -8.25 2.65 -17.01
C VAL A 487 -9.03 1.54 -17.68
N LEU A 488 -10.00 1.90 -18.51
CA LEU A 488 -10.69 0.99 -19.40
C LEU A 488 -10.10 1.12 -20.80
N LEU A 489 -9.66 -0.02 -21.34
CA LEU A 489 -9.16 -0.13 -22.70
C LEU A 489 -10.14 -0.95 -23.56
N SER A 490 -10.27 -0.56 -24.82
CA SER A 490 -10.95 -1.35 -25.86
C SER A 490 -10.02 -1.65 -27.02
N GLN A 491 -10.22 -2.81 -27.67
CA GLN A 491 -9.51 -3.14 -28.89
C GLN A 491 -10.16 -2.41 -30.07
N ARG A 492 -9.37 -1.72 -30.90
CA ARG A 492 -9.85 -1.08 -32.12
C ARG A 492 -10.34 -2.16 -33.10
N LYS A 493 -11.56 -2.02 -33.60
CA LYS A 493 -12.08 -2.89 -34.66
C LYS A 493 -11.57 -2.42 -36.02
N ALA A 494 -11.48 -3.32 -37.00
CA ALA A 494 -11.00 -3.00 -38.33
C ALA A 494 -11.84 -1.87 -39.01
N ASP A 495 -13.10 -1.72 -38.64
CA ASP A 495 -13.99 -0.68 -39.14
C ASP A 495 -13.66 0.72 -38.61
N ASP A 496 -12.88 0.85 -37.51
CA ASP A 496 -12.44 2.14 -36.96
C ASP A 496 -11.35 2.82 -37.83
N TYR A 497 -10.85 2.13 -38.87
CA TYR A 497 -9.82 2.65 -39.79
C TYR A 497 -10.35 3.28 -41.06
N VAL A 498 -11.67 3.41 -41.20
CA VAL A 498 -12.33 3.98 -42.42
C VAL A 498 -12.95 5.33 -42.10
N GLU A 499 -12.17 6.29 -41.66
CA GLU A 499 -12.50 7.73 -41.80
C GLU A 499 -11.18 8.54 -41.73
N VAL A 500 -10.54 8.69 -42.90
CA VAL A 500 -9.62 9.79 -43.18
C VAL A 500 -9.92 10.26 -44.61
#